data_7ae6659f3dbf368167058b94e3f0f2c2
#
_entry.id   7ae6659f3dbf368167058b94e3f0f2c2
#
_cell.length_a   1.000
_cell.length_b   1.000
_cell.length_c   1.000
_cell.angle_alpha   90.00
_cell.angle_beta   90.00
_cell.angle_gamma   90.00
#
_symmetry.space_group_name_H-M   'P 1'
#
loop_
_entity.id
_entity.type
_entity.pdbx_description
1 polymer ?
#
loop_
_entity_poly.entity_id
_entity_poly.type
_entity_poly.pdbx_seq_one_letter_code
_entity_poly.pdbx_strand_id
1 'polypeptide(L)'
;MTGQTIIKHIDTLLSDPTANDAFDDRLEQFAVDHSITLGTNDKAAMAELAEGYIRAVANLLIESDIAATAAGIQRFTAPIIQTAAEYFLQPKDYISDDEGLYGLLDDAYLACRFIVRISEIFAAERGVALIDTTLDRHSPTIRVL
;
A
#
# COMPACT_ATOMS: atom_id res chain seq x y z
N MET A 1 8.76 10.91 9.89
CA MET A 1 8.40 9.49 9.69
C MET A 1 9.62 8.75 9.22
N THR A 2 9.84 7.57 9.74
CA THR A 2 10.87 6.68 9.25
C THR A 2 10.21 5.48 8.56
N GLY A 3 10.83 4.97 7.50
CA GLY A 3 10.35 3.75 6.84
C GLY A 3 10.23 2.58 7.79
N GLN A 4 11.08 2.53 8.80
CA GLN A 4 11.05 1.50 9.83
C GLN A 4 9.73 1.52 10.63
N THR A 5 9.11 2.69 10.84
CA THR A 5 7.85 2.80 11.55
C THR A 5 6.73 2.08 10.78
N ILE A 6 6.67 2.26 9.46
CA ILE A 6 5.68 1.60 8.62
C ILE A 6 5.89 0.08 8.61
N ILE A 7 7.12 -0.36 8.38
CA ILE A 7 7.47 -1.78 8.33
C ILE A 7 7.17 -2.46 9.67
N LYS A 8 7.54 -1.82 10.77
CA LYS A 8 7.27 -2.34 12.10
C LYS A 8 5.76 -2.46 12.37
N HIS A 9 4.99 -1.47 11.95
CA HIS A 9 3.52 -1.50 12.07
C HIS A 9 2.93 -2.67 11.29
N ILE A 10 3.35 -2.87 10.05
CA ILE A 10 2.93 -4.00 9.23
C ILE A 10 3.30 -5.33 9.90
N ASP A 11 4.55 -5.48 10.32
CA ASP A 11 5.03 -6.70 10.96
C ASP A 11 4.26 -7.00 12.25
N THR A 12 3.96 -5.98 13.04
CA THR A 12 3.21 -6.14 14.29
C THR A 12 1.79 -6.63 14.03
N LEU A 13 1.09 -6.04 13.06
CA LEU A 13 -0.27 -6.44 12.73
C LEU A 13 -0.31 -7.84 12.11
N LEU A 14 0.62 -8.17 11.22
CA LEU A 14 0.64 -9.47 10.55
C LEU A 14 1.17 -10.61 11.42
N SER A 15 1.79 -10.31 12.56
CA SER A 15 2.23 -11.33 13.51
C SER A 15 1.11 -11.87 14.38
N ASP A 16 -0.05 -11.22 14.40
CA ASP A 16 -1.21 -11.69 15.12
C ASP A 16 -1.75 -12.97 14.45
N PRO A 17 -2.01 -14.06 15.23
CA PRO A 17 -2.56 -15.30 14.66
C PRO A 17 -3.88 -15.14 13.92
N THR A 18 -4.65 -14.08 14.23
CA THR A 18 -5.94 -13.79 13.60
C THR A 18 -5.85 -12.77 12.46
N ALA A 19 -4.63 -12.39 12.06
CA ALA A 19 -4.40 -11.32 11.09
C ALA A 19 -5.11 -11.55 9.74
N ASN A 20 -5.25 -12.80 9.32
CA ASN A 20 -5.84 -13.14 8.03
C ASN A 20 -7.35 -13.41 8.09
N ASP A 21 -7.97 -13.43 9.26
CA ASP A 21 -9.36 -13.88 9.42
C ASP A 21 -10.34 -13.02 8.63
N ALA A 22 -10.27 -11.71 8.77
CA ALA A 22 -11.15 -10.80 8.04
C ALA A 22 -10.93 -10.88 6.52
N PHE A 23 -9.68 -11.01 6.09
CA PHE A 23 -9.35 -11.16 4.68
C PHE A 23 -9.92 -12.45 4.12
N ASP A 24 -9.76 -13.57 4.84
CA ASP A 24 -10.28 -14.86 4.42
C ASP A 24 -11.81 -14.85 4.32
N ASP A 25 -12.49 -14.21 5.27
CA ASP A 25 -13.95 -14.07 5.25
C ASP A 25 -14.42 -13.25 4.04
N ARG A 26 -13.73 -12.16 3.74
CA ARG A 26 -14.05 -11.33 2.56
C ARG A 26 -13.80 -12.08 1.27
N LEU A 27 -12.74 -12.86 1.20
CA LEU A 27 -12.43 -13.67 0.03
C LEU A 27 -13.47 -14.76 -0.19
N GLU A 28 -13.93 -15.43 0.88
CA GLU A 28 -15.00 -16.41 0.80
C GLU A 28 -16.31 -15.77 0.31
N GLN A 29 -16.65 -14.61 0.81
CA GLN A 29 -17.85 -13.90 0.36
C GLN A 29 -17.74 -13.50 -1.11
N PHE A 30 -16.59 -13.01 -1.54
CA PHE A 30 -16.32 -12.70 -2.94
C PHE A 30 -16.51 -13.93 -3.83
N ALA A 31 -15.99 -15.07 -3.40
CA ALA A 31 -16.11 -16.32 -4.16
C ALA A 31 -17.57 -16.75 -4.29
N VAL A 32 -18.36 -16.64 -3.21
CA VAL A 32 -19.79 -16.92 -3.24
C VAL A 32 -20.50 -16.00 -4.21
N ASP A 33 -20.26 -14.69 -4.12
CA ASP A 33 -20.93 -13.68 -4.94
C ASP A 33 -20.63 -13.84 -6.43
N HIS A 34 -19.48 -14.38 -6.79
CA HIS A 34 -19.01 -14.57 -8.17
C HIS A 34 -19.04 -16.01 -8.63
N SER A 35 -19.65 -16.90 -7.84
CA SER A 35 -19.76 -18.34 -8.15
C SER A 35 -18.40 -18.99 -8.43
N ILE A 36 -17.39 -18.62 -7.66
CA ILE A 36 -16.03 -19.16 -7.74
C ILE A 36 -15.84 -20.20 -6.64
N THR A 37 -15.24 -21.33 -6.98
CA THR A 37 -14.86 -22.35 -6.00
C THR A 37 -13.42 -22.15 -5.58
N LEU A 38 -13.18 -21.94 -4.29
CA LEU A 38 -11.83 -21.82 -3.75
C LEU A 38 -11.22 -23.19 -3.52
N GLY A 39 -10.01 -23.40 -4.03
CA GLY A 39 -9.21 -24.58 -3.74
C GLY A 39 -8.57 -24.53 -2.36
N THR A 40 -7.94 -25.62 -1.97
CA THR A 40 -7.35 -25.80 -0.61
C THR A 40 -6.31 -24.73 -0.27
N ASN A 41 -5.51 -24.30 -1.25
CA ASN A 41 -4.41 -23.36 -1.03
C ASN A 41 -4.72 -21.94 -1.53
N ASP A 42 -5.90 -21.69 -2.05
CA ASP A 42 -6.21 -20.42 -2.71
C ASP A 42 -6.23 -19.26 -1.72
N LYS A 43 -6.78 -19.46 -0.51
CA LYS A 43 -6.79 -18.41 0.51
C LYS A 43 -5.36 -18.01 0.93
N ALA A 44 -4.50 -18.99 1.15
CA ALA A 44 -3.11 -18.73 1.53
C ALA A 44 -2.35 -18.01 0.41
N ALA A 45 -2.55 -18.40 -0.83
CA ALA A 45 -1.94 -17.75 -1.99
C ALA A 45 -2.40 -16.32 -2.14
N MET A 46 -3.69 -16.06 -1.96
CA MET A 46 -4.24 -14.70 -2.04
C MET A 46 -3.77 -13.82 -0.89
N ALA A 47 -3.65 -14.38 0.32
CA ALA A 47 -3.11 -13.65 1.47
C ALA A 47 -1.64 -13.27 1.24
N GLU A 48 -0.85 -14.17 0.67
CA GLU A 48 0.54 -13.90 0.32
C GLU A 48 0.65 -12.79 -0.74
N LEU A 49 -0.21 -12.83 -1.75
CA LEU A 49 -0.27 -11.78 -2.76
C LEU A 49 -0.63 -10.42 -2.15
N ALA A 50 -1.62 -10.39 -1.25
CA ALA A 50 -2.02 -9.18 -0.56
C ALA A 50 -0.88 -8.62 0.31
N GLU A 51 -0.20 -9.46 1.05
CA GLU A 51 0.97 -9.06 1.85
C GLU A 51 2.07 -8.48 0.96
N GLY A 52 2.36 -9.12 -0.16
CA GLY A 52 3.34 -8.64 -1.14
C GLY A 52 2.99 -7.24 -1.66
N TYR A 53 1.72 -7.01 -1.96
CA TYR A 53 1.25 -5.67 -2.38
C TYR A 53 1.42 -4.63 -1.27
N ILE A 54 1.02 -4.96 -0.05
CA ILE A 54 1.16 -4.05 1.11
C ILE A 54 2.62 -3.65 1.29
N ARG A 55 3.53 -4.61 1.26
CA ARG A 55 4.97 -4.35 1.43
C ARG A 55 5.55 -3.58 0.26
N ALA A 56 5.08 -3.84 -0.96
CA ALA A 56 5.51 -3.08 -2.14
C ALA A 56 5.12 -1.61 -2.03
N VAL A 57 3.91 -1.30 -1.56
CA VAL A 57 3.48 0.09 -1.34
C VAL A 57 4.29 0.76 -0.23
N ALA A 58 4.55 0.06 0.87
CA ALA A 58 5.39 0.57 1.95
C ALA A 58 6.81 0.90 1.45
N ASN A 59 7.40 0.00 0.66
CA ASN A 59 8.71 0.22 0.04
C ASN A 59 8.68 1.40 -0.94
N LEU A 60 7.61 1.57 -1.69
CA LEU A 60 7.40 2.71 -2.58
C LEU A 60 7.57 4.02 -1.82
N LEU A 61 6.94 4.14 -0.65
CA LEU A 61 7.03 5.35 0.17
C LEU A 61 8.45 5.57 0.69
N ILE A 62 9.11 4.52 1.16
CA ILE A 62 10.48 4.58 1.70
C ILE A 62 11.46 5.01 0.62
N GLU A 63 11.41 4.37 -0.55
CA GLU A 63 12.32 4.65 -1.65
C GLU A 63 12.07 6.04 -2.24
N SER A 64 10.82 6.49 -2.27
CA SER A 64 10.47 7.85 -2.71
C SER A 64 11.11 8.89 -1.80
N ASP A 65 11.07 8.68 -0.50
CA ASP A 65 11.69 9.59 0.47
C ASP A 65 13.22 9.64 0.30
N ILE A 66 13.84 8.49 0.14
CA ILE A 66 15.28 8.39 -0.09
C ILE A 66 15.68 9.12 -1.38
N ALA A 67 14.97 8.86 -2.47
CA ALA A 67 15.25 9.47 -3.77
C ALA A 67 15.05 10.99 -3.74
N ALA A 68 14.00 11.46 -3.09
CA ALA A 68 13.73 12.89 -2.96
C ALA A 68 14.79 13.61 -2.13
N THR A 69 15.26 12.97 -1.07
CA THR A 69 16.36 13.50 -0.24
C THR A 69 17.64 13.61 -1.06
N ALA A 70 17.98 12.57 -1.82
CA ALA A 70 19.17 12.57 -2.68
C ALA A 70 19.09 13.64 -3.77
N ALA A 71 17.89 13.90 -4.31
CA ALA A 71 17.67 14.91 -5.33
C ALA A 71 17.56 16.35 -4.78
N GLY A 72 17.53 16.52 -3.46
CA GLY A 72 17.39 17.83 -2.82
C GLY A 72 16.00 18.43 -2.88
N ILE A 73 14.98 17.65 -3.16
CA ILE A 73 13.59 18.10 -3.27
C ILE A 73 12.70 17.67 -2.11
N GLN A 74 13.29 17.15 -1.05
CA GLN A 74 12.55 16.64 0.12
C GLN A 74 11.58 17.69 0.70
N ARG A 75 11.93 18.97 0.66
CA ARG A 75 11.05 20.03 1.16
C ARG A 75 9.67 20.02 0.51
N PHE A 76 9.61 19.66 -0.76
CA PHE A 76 8.36 19.61 -1.53
C PHE A 76 7.64 18.27 -1.38
N THR A 77 8.38 17.17 -1.27
CA THR A 77 7.83 15.82 -1.28
C THR A 77 7.48 15.29 0.10
N ALA A 78 8.16 15.76 1.16
CA ALA A 78 7.94 15.26 2.51
C ALA A 78 6.48 15.32 2.98
N PRO A 79 5.74 16.43 2.78
CA PRO A 79 4.33 16.46 3.17
C PRO A 79 3.47 15.45 2.42
N ILE A 80 3.79 15.19 1.16
CA ILE A 80 3.05 14.23 0.32
C ILE A 80 3.29 12.80 0.83
N ILE A 81 4.55 12.44 1.02
CA ILE A 81 4.95 11.12 1.49
C ILE A 81 4.41 10.87 2.89
N GLN A 82 4.51 11.88 3.76
CA GLN A 82 3.99 11.79 5.12
C GLN A 82 2.48 11.57 5.14
N THR A 83 1.73 12.28 4.31
CA THR A 83 0.28 12.10 4.19
C THR A 83 -0.06 10.68 3.74
N ALA A 84 0.65 10.15 2.74
CA ALA A 84 0.46 8.77 2.29
C ALA A 84 0.78 7.76 3.39
N ALA A 85 1.85 8.00 4.16
CA ALA A 85 2.23 7.14 5.28
C ALA A 85 1.18 7.11 6.39
N GLU A 86 0.48 8.23 6.60
CA GLU A 86 -0.58 8.31 7.60
C GLU A 86 -1.73 7.33 7.33
N TYR A 87 -1.96 6.97 6.06
CA TYR A 87 -2.94 5.93 5.75
C TYR A 87 -2.59 4.58 6.37
N PHE A 88 -1.30 4.29 6.58
CA PHE A 88 -0.88 3.09 7.28
C PHE A 88 -0.92 3.22 8.80
N LEU A 89 -0.65 4.40 9.32
CA LEU A 89 -0.32 4.58 10.73
C LEU A 89 -1.48 5.08 11.59
N GLN A 90 -2.47 5.73 10.99
CA GLN A 90 -3.58 6.28 11.75
C GLN A 90 -4.73 5.28 11.89
N PRO A 91 -5.41 5.26 13.05
CA PRO A 91 -6.64 4.49 13.21
C PRO A 91 -7.68 4.91 12.18
N LYS A 92 -8.36 3.94 11.59
CA LYS A 92 -9.40 4.18 10.59
C LYS A 92 -10.79 4.09 11.21
N ASP A 93 -11.67 4.99 10.74
CA ASP A 93 -13.07 4.97 11.14
C ASP A 93 -13.88 3.91 10.36
N TYR A 94 -13.40 3.50 9.18
CA TYR A 94 -14.13 2.59 8.29
C TYR A 94 -13.69 1.14 8.44
N ILE A 95 -12.40 0.88 8.35
CA ILE A 95 -11.81 -0.44 8.55
C ILE A 95 -10.77 -0.29 9.65
N SER A 96 -11.04 -0.93 10.79
CA SER A 96 -10.13 -0.82 11.93
C SER A 96 -8.87 -1.65 11.72
N ASP A 97 -7.80 -1.29 12.42
CA ASP A 97 -6.57 -2.08 12.44
C ASP A 97 -6.78 -3.49 12.98
N ASP A 98 -7.91 -3.72 13.69
CA ASP A 98 -8.31 -5.05 14.16
C ASP A 98 -8.58 -6.03 13.01
N GLU A 99 -8.80 -5.53 11.80
CA GLU A 99 -9.00 -6.37 10.63
C GLU A 99 -7.68 -6.88 9.99
N GLY A 100 -6.53 -6.58 10.60
CA GLY A 100 -5.24 -7.18 10.25
C GLY A 100 -4.85 -6.98 8.79
N LEU A 101 -4.67 -8.08 8.06
CA LEU A 101 -4.28 -8.06 6.65
C LEU A 101 -5.25 -7.26 5.79
N TYR A 102 -6.55 -7.41 6.02
CA TYR A 102 -7.57 -6.68 5.24
C TYR A 102 -7.48 -5.16 5.49
N GLY A 103 -7.32 -4.75 6.73
CA GLY A 103 -7.14 -3.34 7.08
C GLY A 103 -5.87 -2.75 6.46
N LEU A 104 -4.76 -3.47 6.51
CA LEU A 104 -3.51 -3.06 5.87
C LEU A 104 -3.63 -2.98 4.35
N LEU A 105 -4.37 -3.90 3.74
CA LEU A 105 -4.59 -3.89 2.29
C LEU A 105 -5.35 -2.63 1.87
N ASP A 106 -6.38 -2.24 2.62
CA ASP A 106 -7.12 -0.99 2.39
C ASP A 106 -6.21 0.23 2.56
N ASP A 107 -5.40 0.27 3.61
CA ASP A 107 -4.45 1.34 3.86
C ASP A 107 -3.44 1.46 2.71
N ALA A 108 -2.89 0.34 2.25
CA ALA A 108 -1.95 0.31 1.13
C ALA A 108 -2.61 0.81 -0.16
N TYR A 109 -3.84 0.39 -0.42
CA TYR A 109 -4.58 0.85 -1.59
C TYR A 109 -4.79 2.36 -1.58
N LEU A 110 -5.21 2.92 -0.43
CA LEU A 110 -5.42 4.36 -0.30
C LEU A 110 -4.11 5.14 -0.44
N ALA A 111 -3.03 4.68 0.18
CA ALA A 111 -1.72 5.31 0.06
C ALA A 111 -1.24 5.31 -1.40
N CYS A 112 -1.38 4.19 -2.08
CA CYS A 112 -0.99 4.05 -3.49
C CYS A 112 -1.83 4.99 -4.37
N ARG A 113 -3.13 5.02 -4.19
CA ARG A 113 -4.05 5.92 -4.92
C ARG A 113 -3.67 7.37 -4.73
N PHE A 114 -3.34 7.77 -3.52
CA PHE A 114 -2.93 9.13 -3.21
C PHE A 114 -1.66 9.52 -3.98
N ILE A 115 -0.63 8.67 -3.92
CA ILE A 115 0.64 8.92 -4.61
C ILE A 115 0.45 8.98 -6.12
N VAL A 116 -0.32 8.07 -6.69
CA VAL A 116 -0.61 8.05 -8.13
C VAL A 116 -1.33 9.34 -8.54
N ARG A 117 -2.33 9.75 -7.77
CA ARG A 117 -3.09 10.97 -8.08
C ARG A 117 -2.22 12.23 -8.05
N ILE A 118 -1.36 12.35 -7.04
CA ILE A 118 -0.42 13.48 -6.96
C ILE A 118 0.55 13.46 -8.13
N SER A 119 1.04 12.28 -8.51
CA SER A 119 1.92 12.14 -9.66
C SER A 119 1.24 12.57 -10.98
N GLU A 120 -0.03 12.20 -11.17
CA GLU A 120 -0.82 12.62 -12.34
C GLU A 120 -0.99 14.13 -12.39
N ILE A 121 -1.31 14.77 -11.26
CA ILE A 121 -1.47 16.22 -11.18
C ILE A 121 -0.14 16.90 -11.49
N PHE A 122 0.95 16.41 -10.91
CA PHE A 122 2.28 16.95 -11.16
C PHE A 122 2.68 16.84 -12.64
N ALA A 123 2.42 15.69 -13.26
CA ALA A 123 2.69 15.48 -14.68
C ALA A 123 1.87 16.42 -15.57
N ALA A 124 0.59 16.65 -15.25
CA ALA A 124 -0.28 17.55 -15.99
C ALA A 124 0.18 19.00 -15.91
N GLU A 125 0.69 19.44 -14.75
CA GLU A 125 1.14 20.83 -14.55
C GLU A 125 2.55 21.08 -15.05
N ARG A 126 3.45 20.08 -14.93
CA ARG A 126 4.88 20.23 -15.18
C ARG A 126 5.37 19.52 -16.43
N GLY A 127 4.54 18.67 -17.04
CA GLY A 127 4.92 17.86 -18.19
C GLY A 127 5.90 16.73 -17.86
N VAL A 128 6.15 16.46 -16.57
CA VAL A 128 7.10 15.43 -16.11
C VAL A 128 6.43 14.56 -15.07
N ALA A 129 6.44 13.26 -15.25
CA ALA A 129 5.91 12.33 -14.28
C ALA A 129 6.84 12.23 -13.06
N LEU A 130 6.29 12.38 -11.86
CA LEU A 130 7.02 12.19 -10.60
C LEU A 130 7.31 10.70 -10.36
N ILE A 131 6.35 9.86 -10.71
CA ILE A 131 6.44 8.40 -10.61
C ILE A 131 5.99 7.83 -11.95
N ASP A 132 6.73 6.84 -12.45
CA ASP A 132 6.32 6.15 -13.66
C ASP A 132 5.26 5.10 -13.31
N THR A 133 4.00 5.44 -13.55
CA THR A 133 2.85 4.59 -13.28
C THR A 133 2.51 3.66 -14.44
N THR A 134 3.26 3.74 -15.56
CA THR A 134 2.98 2.96 -16.76
C THR A 134 3.68 1.62 -16.78
N LEU A 135 4.71 1.42 -15.97
CA LEU A 135 5.65 0.32 -16.11
C LEU A 135 5.15 -1.01 -15.58
N ASP A 136 4.39 -1.03 -14.53
CA ASP A 136 3.87 -2.29 -14.03
C ASP A 136 2.63 -2.03 -13.18
N ARG A 137 1.49 -2.50 -13.66
CA ARG A 137 0.22 -2.37 -12.92
C ARG A 137 0.15 -3.30 -11.72
N HIS A 138 1.04 -4.28 -11.63
CA HIS A 138 1.05 -5.28 -10.58
C HIS A 138 2.11 -5.02 -9.51
N SER A 139 3.10 -4.20 -9.82
CA SER A 139 4.20 -3.90 -8.91
C SER A 139 4.57 -2.42 -9.05
N PRO A 140 4.17 -1.56 -8.10
CA PRO A 140 4.54 -0.16 -8.14
C PRO A 140 6.06 -0.03 -8.22
N THR A 141 6.56 0.54 -9.30
CA THR A 141 7.97 0.81 -9.49
C THR A 141 8.20 2.31 -9.45
N ILE A 142 9.14 2.73 -8.64
CA ILE A 142 9.49 4.13 -8.52
C ILE A 142 10.54 4.48 -9.55
N ARG A 143 10.25 5.53 -10.31
CA ARG A 143 11.27 6.28 -11.02
C ARG A 143 11.06 7.75 -10.71
N VAL A 144 12.00 8.32 -10.01
CA VAL A 144 12.08 9.77 -9.87
C VAL A 144 12.74 10.28 -11.12
N LEU A 145 11.97 10.97 -11.93
CA LEU A 145 12.45 11.56 -13.16
C LEU A 145 13.04 12.95 -12.91
#